data_1784f427ad29bf9f715d8b625b5f20e2
#
_entry.id   1784f427ad29bf9f715d8b625b5f20e2
#
_cell.length_a   1.000
_cell.length_b   1.000
_cell.length_c   1.000
_cell.angle_alpha   90.00
_cell.angle_beta   90.00
_cell.angle_gamma   90.00
#
_symmetry.space_group_name_H-M   'P 1'
#
loop_
_entity.id
_entity.type
_entity.pdbx_description
1 polymer ?
#
loop_
_entity_poly.entity_id
_entity_poly.type
_entity_poly.pdbx_seq_one_letter_code
_entity_poly.pdbx_strand_id
1 'polypeptide(L)'
;MGKRPVVLVVMDGVGINNSEYGNAVNAAYKPTLDELWANCPNTEISAHGLAVGLPSNEDMGNSEVGHNALGCGQIYSQGAKLVNENIESGEIFETETWSGLVKNCANGKMHFLGLLSDGNVHSHINHLKALMKRCKGGSSTYFTRWT
;
A
#
# COMPACT_ATOMS: atom_id res chain seq x y z
N MET A 1 5.33 -35.82 20.31
CA MET A 1 6.33 -35.10 19.48
C MET A 1 6.31 -33.64 19.87
N GLY A 2 7.43 -33.09 20.32
CA GLY A 2 7.54 -31.63 20.62
C GLY A 2 7.33 -30.80 19.34
N LYS A 3 6.61 -29.70 19.45
CA LYS A 3 6.46 -28.74 18.35
C LYS A 3 7.85 -28.16 17.99
N ARG A 4 8.27 -28.32 16.74
CA ARG A 4 9.51 -27.69 16.25
C ARG A 4 9.22 -26.22 15.93
N PRO A 5 10.12 -25.29 16.29
CA PRO A 5 9.95 -23.89 15.94
C PRO A 5 10.02 -23.70 14.40
N VAL A 6 9.19 -22.78 13.90
CA VAL A 6 9.28 -22.28 12.52
C VAL A 6 9.87 -20.89 12.59
N VAL A 7 10.89 -20.63 11.79
CA VAL A 7 11.51 -19.30 11.68
C VAL A 7 11.22 -18.74 10.32
N LEU A 8 10.53 -17.60 10.29
CA LEU A 8 10.31 -16.81 9.08
C LEU A 8 11.33 -15.68 9.04
N VAL A 9 12.14 -15.65 7.98
CA VAL A 9 13.10 -14.57 7.75
C VAL A 9 12.64 -13.75 6.55
N VAL A 10 12.34 -12.47 6.76
CA VAL A 10 12.03 -11.52 5.70
C VAL A 10 13.27 -10.68 5.42
N MET A 11 13.81 -10.80 4.22
CA MET A 11 14.97 -10.01 3.77
C MET A 11 14.45 -8.85 2.92
N ASP A 12 14.39 -7.66 3.50
CA ASP A 12 13.99 -6.44 2.80
C ASP A 12 15.11 -5.95 1.87
N GLY A 13 14.73 -5.36 0.72
CA GLY A 13 15.67 -4.86 -0.27
C GLY A 13 16.39 -5.95 -1.09
N VAL A 14 15.97 -7.20 -0.99
CA VAL A 14 16.51 -8.31 -1.80
C VAL A 14 15.48 -8.72 -2.84
N GLY A 15 15.78 -8.48 -4.10
CA GLY A 15 14.94 -8.86 -5.25
C GLY A 15 15.69 -9.74 -6.24
N ILE A 16 14.94 -10.41 -7.12
CA ILE A 16 15.48 -11.24 -8.18
C ILE A 16 15.82 -10.34 -9.37
N ASN A 17 17.10 -10.29 -9.73
CA ASN A 17 17.58 -9.57 -10.89
C ASN A 17 18.83 -10.29 -11.45
N ASN A 18 18.81 -10.58 -12.74
CA ASN A 18 19.91 -11.27 -13.44
C ASN A 18 21.03 -10.32 -13.89
N SER A 19 20.87 -8.99 -13.70
CA SER A 19 21.95 -8.05 -14.03
C SER A 19 23.13 -8.22 -13.10
N GLU A 20 24.34 -8.20 -13.64
CA GLU A 20 25.57 -8.13 -12.84
C GLU A 20 25.90 -6.70 -12.42
N TYR A 21 25.46 -5.71 -13.20
CA TYR A 21 25.73 -4.31 -12.95
C TYR A 21 24.83 -3.77 -11.84
N GLY A 22 25.45 -3.20 -10.80
CA GLY A 22 24.75 -2.60 -9.67
C GLY A 22 24.02 -3.61 -8.77
N ASN A 23 24.26 -4.90 -8.93
CA ASN A 23 23.58 -5.96 -8.18
C ASN A 23 24.48 -6.50 -7.06
N ALA A 24 24.40 -5.87 -5.90
CA ALA A 24 25.19 -6.26 -4.74
C ALA A 24 24.84 -7.67 -4.23
N VAL A 25 23.62 -8.14 -4.44
CA VAL A 25 23.20 -9.51 -4.07
C VAL A 25 23.97 -10.54 -4.88
N ASN A 26 24.12 -10.35 -6.19
CA ASN A 26 24.89 -11.25 -7.05
C ASN A 26 26.39 -11.19 -6.73
N ALA A 27 26.92 -10.00 -6.42
CA ALA A 27 28.33 -9.80 -6.12
C ALA A 27 28.75 -10.29 -4.72
N ALA A 28 27.82 -10.47 -3.81
CA ALA A 28 28.10 -10.85 -2.43
C ALA A 28 28.56 -12.31 -2.30
N TYR A 29 29.46 -12.57 -1.36
CA TYR A 29 29.78 -13.92 -0.92
C TYR A 29 28.66 -14.44 -0.02
N LYS A 30 27.82 -15.34 -0.53
CA LYS A 30 26.57 -15.79 0.12
C LYS A 30 26.35 -17.31 0.03
N PRO A 31 27.34 -18.13 0.46
CA PRO A 31 27.30 -19.58 0.25
C PRO A 31 26.08 -20.25 0.84
N THR A 32 25.57 -19.80 1.99
CA THR A 32 24.36 -20.37 2.60
C THR A 32 23.10 -20.08 1.76
N LEU A 33 22.95 -18.86 1.25
CA LEU A 33 21.81 -18.55 0.38
C LEU A 33 21.90 -19.31 -0.94
N ASP A 34 23.10 -19.43 -1.52
CA ASP A 34 23.32 -20.19 -2.76
C ASP A 34 22.98 -21.68 -2.56
N GLU A 35 23.37 -22.26 -1.41
CA GLU A 35 23.03 -23.64 -1.06
C GLU A 35 21.51 -23.83 -0.87
N LEU A 36 20.86 -22.93 -0.14
CA LEU A 36 19.40 -22.98 0.07
C LEU A 36 18.66 -22.85 -1.26
N TRP A 37 19.12 -21.95 -2.14
CA TRP A 37 18.51 -21.76 -3.47
C TRP A 37 18.64 -22.98 -4.36
N ALA A 38 19.79 -23.65 -4.30
CA ALA A 38 20.05 -24.83 -5.12
C ALA A 38 19.34 -26.09 -4.61
N ASN A 39 19.21 -26.28 -3.30
CA ASN A 39 18.87 -27.55 -2.69
C ASN A 39 17.53 -27.57 -1.91
N CYS A 40 16.91 -26.40 -1.68
CA CYS A 40 15.65 -26.30 -0.98
C CYS A 40 14.50 -25.93 -1.94
N PRO A 41 13.24 -26.32 -1.62
CA PRO A 41 12.10 -25.84 -2.39
C PRO A 41 12.03 -24.30 -2.38
N ASN A 42 11.94 -23.71 -3.56
CA ASN A 42 11.86 -22.27 -3.72
C ASN A 42 10.86 -21.91 -4.83
N THR A 43 10.34 -20.69 -4.81
CA THR A 43 9.44 -20.17 -5.82
C THR A 43 9.51 -18.65 -5.85
N GLU A 44 9.18 -18.07 -6.99
CA GLU A 44 9.05 -16.63 -7.16
C GLU A 44 7.61 -16.20 -6.97
N ILE A 45 7.40 -15.11 -6.27
CA ILE A 45 6.10 -14.49 -6.07
C ILE A 45 6.15 -13.00 -6.45
N SER A 46 5.06 -12.50 -6.99
CA SER A 46 4.92 -11.07 -7.28
C SER A 46 4.72 -10.29 -5.98
N ALA A 47 5.49 -9.20 -5.82
CA ALA A 47 5.48 -8.35 -4.63
C ALA A 47 4.85 -6.97 -4.88
N HIS A 48 4.21 -6.73 -6.02
CA HIS A 48 3.60 -5.46 -6.39
C HIS A 48 2.33 -5.65 -7.22
N GLY A 49 1.62 -4.56 -7.46
CA GLY A 49 0.48 -4.51 -8.34
C GLY A 49 -0.73 -5.32 -7.87
N LEU A 50 -1.47 -5.84 -8.82
CA LEU A 50 -2.69 -6.62 -8.56
C LEU A 50 -2.42 -7.86 -7.71
N ALA A 51 -1.22 -8.42 -7.79
CA ALA A 51 -0.84 -9.62 -7.04
C ALA A 51 -0.80 -9.42 -5.51
N VAL A 52 -0.76 -8.20 -5.04
CA VAL A 52 -0.80 -7.85 -3.62
C VAL A 52 -1.98 -6.94 -3.26
N GLY A 53 -2.98 -6.83 -4.14
CA GLY A 53 -4.23 -6.10 -3.89
C GLY A 53 -4.15 -4.60 -4.12
N LEU A 54 -3.19 -4.14 -4.94
CA LEU A 54 -3.10 -2.76 -5.40
C LEU A 54 -3.97 -2.51 -6.65
N PRO A 55 -4.25 -1.24 -7.02
CA PRO A 55 -5.17 -0.91 -8.11
C PRO A 55 -4.75 -1.40 -9.49
N SER A 56 -3.46 -1.36 -9.80
CA SER A 56 -2.91 -1.76 -11.10
C SER A 56 -1.53 -2.39 -10.97
N ASN A 57 -1.02 -3.00 -12.04
CA ASN A 57 0.33 -3.56 -12.07
C ASN A 57 1.43 -2.49 -12.12
N GLU A 58 1.08 -1.23 -12.37
CA GLU A 58 2.00 -0.09 -12.31
C GLU A 58 2.22 0.40 -10.87
N ASP A 59 1.35 0.00 -9.93
CA ASP A 59 1.46 0.41 -8.54
C ASP A 59 2.55 -0.38 -7.82
N MET A 60 3.50 0.35 -7.25
CA MET A 60 4.61 -0.22 -6.49
C MET A 60 4.11 -0.85 -5.19
N GLY A 61 4.53 -2.08 -4.92
CA GLY A 61 4.32 -2.75 -3.64
C GLY A 61 5.08 -2.05 -2.51
N ASN A 62 4.62 -2.30 -1.31
CA ASN A 62 5.25 -1.84 -0.08
C ASN A 62 5.15 -2.89 1.02
N SER A 63 5.82 -2.64 2.15
CA SER A 63 5.85 -3.58 3.27
C SER A 63 4.47 -3.90 3.83
N GLU A 64 3.56 -2.91 3.88
CA GLU A 64 2.22 -3.09 4.42
C GLU A 64 1.42 -4.11 3.60
N VAL A 65 1.28 -3.88 2.30
CA VAL A 65 0.50 -4.79 1.44
C VAL A 65 1.12 -6.17 1.34
N GLY A 66 2.45 -6.27 1.30
CA GLY A 66 3.17 -7.54 1.26
C GLY A 66 2.99 -8.36 2.53
N HIS A 67 3.18 -7.77 3.70
CA HIS A 67 2.98 -8.46 4.97
C HIS A 67 1.52 -8.83 5.22
N ASN A 68 0.57 -7.98 4.80
CA ASN A 68 -0.85 -8.30 4.88
C ASN A 68 -1.19 -9.51 4.01
N ALA A 69 -0.73 -9.56 2.77
CA ALA A 69 -0.95 -10.69 1.87
C ALA A 69 -0.36 -12.00 2.44
N LEU A 70 0.87 -11.96 2.96
CA LEU A 70 1.51 -13.10 3.63
C LEU A 70 0.75 -13.54 4.88
N GLY A 71 0.36 -12.58 5.72
CA GLY A 71 -0.32 -12.87 6.99
C GLY A 71 -1.73 -13.41 6.83
N CYS A 72 -2.47 -12.94 5.83
CA CYS A 72 -3.83 -13.38 5.54
C CYS A 72 -3.88 -14.62 4.64
N GLY A 73 -2.81 -14.92 3.91
CA GLY A 73 -2.78 -16.01 2.93
C GLY A 73 -3.73 -15.83 1.74
N GLN A 74 -4.15 -14.59 1.49
CA GLN A 74 -5.04 -14.23 0.38
C GLN A 74 -4.85 -12.79 -0.06
N ILE A 75 -5.28 -12.51 -1.29
CA ILE A 75 -5.24 -11.17 -1.89
C ILE A 75 -6.62 -10.52 -1.73
N TYR A 76 -6.67 -9.31 -1.21
CA TYR A 76 -7.87 -8.48 -1.15
C TYR A 76 -7.50 -7.01 -1.36
N SER A 77 -8.49 -6.18 -1.68
CA SER A 77 -8.26 -4.75 -1.90
C SER A 77 -7.68 -4.09 -0.67
N GLN A 78 -6.55 -3.43 -0.81
CA GLN A 78 -5.81 -2.78 0.27
C GLN A 78 -5.41 -1.37 -0.11
N GLY A 79 -5.13 -0.56 0.92
CA GLY A 79 -4.56 0.78 0.75
C GLY A 79 -5.33 1.60 -0.29
N ALA A 80 -4.62 2.05 -1.29
CA ALA A 80 -5.16 2.91 -2.34
C ALA A 80 -6.32 2.28 -3.13
N LYS A 81 -6.29 0.97 -3.38
CA LYS A 81 -7.39 0.28 -4.08
C LYS A 81 -8.68 0.31 -3.28
N LEU A 82 -8.62 0.00 -1.99
CA LEU A 82 -9.78 0.07 -1.11
C LEU A 82 -10.36 1.48 -1.05
N VAL A 83 -9.51 2.50 -0.98
CA VAL A 83 -9.95 3.91 -1.00
C VAL A 83 -10.59 4.27 -2.34
N ASN A 84 -10.02 3.86 -3.47
CA ASN A 84 -10.61 4.07 -4.80
C ASN A 84 -12.01 3.47 -4.88
N GLU A 85 -12.16 2.19 -4.53
CA GLU A 85 -13.43 1.46 -4.58
C GLU A 85 -14.50 2.15 -3.72
N ASN A 86 -14.15 2.59 -2.51
CA ASN A 86 -15.08 3.28 -1.61
C ASN A 86 -15.43 4.70 -2.07
N ILE A 87 -14.55 5.39 -2.78
CA ILE A 87 -14.85 6.69 -3.40
C ILE A 87 -15.75 6.51 -4.61
N GLU A 88 -15.47 5.52 -5.46
CA GLU A 88 -16.22 5.24 -6.68
C GLU A 88 -17.63 4.74 -6.39
N SER A 89 -17.80 3.82 -5.43
CA SER A 89 -19.10 3.36 -4.95
C SER A 89 -19.85 4.46 -4.19
N GLY A 90 -19.16 5.41 -3.60
CA GLY A 90 -19.72 6.43 -2.72
C GLY A 90 -19.88 6.01 -1.26
N GLU A 91 -19.58 4.76 -0.92
CA GLU A 91 -19.74 4.21 0.44
C GLU A 91 -19.01 5.02 1.51
N ILE A 92 -17.81 5.55 1.20
CA ILE A 92 -17.05 6.41 2.13
C ILE A 92 -17.87 7.62 2.57
N PHE A 93 -18.73 8.14 1.71
CA PHE A 93 -19.54 9.34 1.96
C PHE A 93 -20.83 9.05 2.75
N GLU A 94 -21.21 7.78 2.87
CA GLU A 94 -22.37 7.33 3.66
C GLU A 94 -21.98 6.94 5.09
N THR A 95 -20.68 6.97 5.42
CA THR A 95 -20.19 6.60 6.75
C THR A 95 -20.59 7.65 7.80
N GLU A 96 -20.82 7.19 9.04
CA GLU A 96 -21.07 8.08 10.18
C GLU A 96 -19.92 9.07 10.39
N THR A 97 -18.66 8.61 10.17
CA THR A 97 -17.47 9.44 10.28
C THR A 97 -17.53 10.61 9.31
N TRP A 98 -17.81 10.34 8.02
CA TRP A 98 -17.92 11.39 7.01
C TRP A 98 -19.05 12.37 7.31
N SER A 99 -20.22 11.84 7.63
CA SER A 99 -21.39 12.66 7.98
C SER A 99 -21.12 13.54 9.22
N GLY A 100 -20.43 13.00 10.21
CA GLY A 100 -19.98 13.73 11.40
C GLY A 100 -19.01 14.86 11.07
N LEU A 101 -18.02 14.59 10.21
CA LEU A 101 -17.05 15.60 9.76
C LEU A 101 -17.74 16.75 9.01
N VAL A 102 -18.62 16.44 8.06
CA VAL A 102 -19.36 17.44 7.28
C VAL A 102 -20.24 18.29 8.21
N LYS A 103 -20.94 17.66 9.14
CA LYS A 103 -21.79 18.38 10.14
C LYS A 103 -20.96 19.32 11.01
N ASN A 104 -19.81 18.88 11.49
CA ASN A 104 -18.92 19.72 12.31
C ASN A 104 -18.37 20.91 11.54
N CYS A 105 -18.22 20.76 10.21
CA CYS A 105 -17.72 21.83 9.35
C CYS A 105 -18.79 22.78 8.82
N ALA A 106 -20.07 22.56 9.14
CA ALA A 106 -21.17 23.40 8.67
C ALA A 106 -20.99 24.90 9.02
N ASN A 107 -20.40 25.20 10.18
CA ASN A 107 -20.08 26.54 10.64
C ASN A 107 -18.56 26.77 10.81
N GLY A 108 -17.73 25.94 10.19
CA GLY A 108 -16.28 25.93 10.33
C GLY A 108 -15.55 25.68 9.04
N LYS A 109 -14.41 25.04 9.17
CA LYS A 109 -13.50 24.72 8.04
C LYS A 109 -13.13 23.25 8.10
N MET A 110 -13.10 22.59 6.94
CA MET A 110 -12.55 21.26 6.82
C MET A 110 -11.09 21.36 6.39
N HIS A 111 -10.21 20.71 7.11
CA HIS A 111 -8.78 20.62 6.80
C HIS A 111 -8.45 19.22 6.30
N PHE A 112 -7.77 19.14 5.17
CA PHE A 112 -7.22 17.92 4.64
C PHE A 112 -5.71 17.93 4.87
N LEU A 113 -5.20 16.90 5.52
CA LEU A 113 -3.78 16.69 5.78
C LEU A 113 -3.33 15.45 5.00
N GLY A 114 -2.23 15.56 4.27
CA GLY A 114 -1.73 14.44 3.50
C GLY A 114 -0.61 14.82 2.55
N LEU A 115 -0.01 13.82 1.93
CA LEU A 115 0.99 14.00 0.88
C LEU A 115 0.30 14.35 -0.43
N LEU A 116 0.72 15.43 -1.09
CA LEU A 116 0.27 15.79 -2.43
C LEU A 116 1.07 14.97 -3.46
N SER A 117 0.51 13.87 -3.89
CA SER A 117 1.19 12.89 -4.76
C SER A 117 0.24 12.35 -5.83
N ASP A 118 0.81 11.95 -6.94
CA ASP A 118 0.18 11.15 -7.99
C ASP A 118 0.68 9.69 -8.03
N GLY A 119 1.63 9.35 -7.14
CA GLY A 119 2.29 8.06 -7.11
C GLY A 119 1.55 6.94 -6.38
N ASN A 120 0.44 7.21 -5.73
CA ASN A 120 -0.47 6.23 -5.11
C ASN A 120 0.15 5.31 -4.02
N VAL A 121 1.36 5.58 -3.58
CA VAL A 121 2.02 4.78 -2.52
C VAL A 121 1.47 5.11 -1.15
N HIS A 122 1.39 6.39 -0.79
CA HIS A 122 0.89 6.88 0.48
C HIS A 122 -0.37 7.73 0.35
N SER A 123 -0.62 8.29 -0.83
CA SER A 123 -1.80 9.08 -1.15
C SER A 123 -1.92 9.29 -2.66
N HIS A 124 -3.09 9.72 -3.10
CA HIS A 124 -3.29 10.10 -4.49
C HIS A 124 -4.13 11.38 -4.56
N ILE A 125 -3.74 12.31 -5.45
CA ILE A 125 -4.41 13.61 -5.62
C ILE A 125 -5.89 13.47 -6.00
N ASN A 126 -6.27 12.39 -6.69
CA ASN A 126 -7.65 12.15 -7.06
C ASN A 126 -8.53 11.85 -5.84
N HIS A 127 -7.99 11.20 -4.80
CA HIS A 127 -8.69 11.00 -3.54
C HIS A 127 -9.03 12.36 -2.91
N LEU A 128 -8.04 13.24 -2.80
CA LEU A 128 -8.24 14.59 -2.30
C LEU A 128 -9.30 15.37 -3.11
N LYS A 129 -9.21 15.33 -4.45
CA LYS A 129 -10.19 16.00 -5.33
C LYS A 129 -11.60 15.47 -5.13
N ALA A 130 -11.77 14.15 -4.95
CA ALA A 130 -13.07 13.52 -4.72
C ALA A 130 -13.66 13.97 -3.37
N LEU A 131 -12.86 13.91 -2.30
CA LEU A 131 -13.26 14.37 -0.98
C LEU A 131 -13.63 15.86 -0.97
N MET A 132 -12.81 16.72 -1.56
CA MET A 132 -13.09 18.14 -1.69
C MET A 132 -14.36 18.44 -2.49
N LYS A 133 -14.61 17.68 -3.56
CA LYS A 133 -15.81 17.84 -4.39
C LYS A 133 -17.08 17.54 -3.59
N ARG A 134 -17.03 16.57 -2.68
CA ARG A 134 -18.16 16.20 -1.82
C ARG A 134 -18.39 17.21 -0.69
N CYS A 135 -17.36 17.93 -0.27
CA CYS A 135 -17.47 18.98 0.76
C CYS A 135 -18.13 20.28 0.27
N LYS A 136 -18.35 20.46 -1.04
CA LYS A 136 -18.86 21.71 -1.64
C LYS A 136 -20.27 22.14 -1.23
N GLY A 137 -20.94 21.41 -0.34
CA GLY A 137 -22.25 21.80 0.21
C GLY A 137 -22.19 22.79 1.39
N GLY A 138 -21.05 23.14 1.93
CA GLY A 138 -20.91 24.08 3.06
C GLY A 138 -19.46 24.43 3.34
N SER A 139 -19.16 25.70 3.45
CA SER A 139 -17.95 26.34 3.97
C SER A 139 -16.58 26.02 3.33
N SER A 140 -15.69 27.02 3.40
CA SER A 140 -14.37 27.05 2.78
C SER A 140 -13.47 25.86 3.15
N THR A 141 -12.95 25.18 2.16
CA THR A 141 -12.00 24.06 2.30
C THR A 141 -10.57 24.63 2.25
N TYR A 142 -9.73 24.26 3.20
CA TYR A 142 -8.33 24.60 3.25
C TYR A 142 -7.47 23.35 3.09
N PHE A 143 -6.42 23.47 2.30
CA PHE A 143 -5.42 22.43 2.13
C PHE A 143 -4.11 22.87 2.78
N THR A 144 -3.55 22.04 3.63
CA THR A 144 -2.21 22.22 4.18
C THR A 144 -1.25 21.23 3.52
N ARG A 145 -0.21 21.74 2.91
CA ARG A 145 0.87 20.96 2.30
C ARG A 145 1.80 20.40 3.37
N TRP A 146 2.14 19.13 3.24
CA TRP A 146 3.31 18.53 3.87
C TRP A 146 4.43 18.41 2.83
N THR A 147 5.62 18.82 3.22
CA THR A 147 6.87 18.58 2.47
C THR A 147 7.56 17.36 3.02
#